data_55a4813b0f95cba7683b6a775ae91a07
#
_entry.id   55a4813b0f95cba7683b6a775ae91a07
#
_cell.length_a   1.000
_cell.length_b   1.000
_cell.length_c   1.000
_cell.angle_alpha   90.00
_cell.angle_beta   90.00
_cell.angle_gamma   90.00
#
_symmetry.space_group_name_H-M   'P 1'
#
loop_
_entity.id
_entity.type
_entity.pdbx_description
1 polymer ?
#
loop_
_entity_poly.entity_id
_entity_poly.type
_entity_poly.pdbx_seq_one_letter_code
_entity_poly.pdbx_strand_id
1 'polypeptide(L)'
;MGASDATFAYAADYLKYVAIGSPFIVSSVMLGNLVRGEGAARVSMIGSIIGQVVNIVLDPIFILNKGDKLFGLAMPFGTGQGVAGAAIATVIGNVVSVVFFLIYFLRGKSILSISPGRYRVRGGIARGVITVGLPAAINSLLMSISNMLINVFLQAYGDNAVAAMGITMKANMLVVMLQLGLAQGIQPLVGYCYGANNLDRMRHSIRFSCVCNIVLGTVITVIYFIFTRQVVSVFIDDPAVIDYGVKMLRALMISGPVIGCMFVLNFSFQGMGKGTQSMILSLSRQGLIYFPLLIIMNKTVGLDGIIWSQAVADLVCTAMSVVMFLLVVRKLRRQHSQKTKA
;
A
#
# COMPACT_ATOMS: atom_id res chain seq x y z
N MET A 1 -9.57 -11.82 -17.66
CA MET A 1 -9.11 -10.76 -16.76
C MET A 1 -8.87 -9.42 -17.47
N GLY A 2 -9.60 -9.06 -18.50
CA GLY A 2 -9.56 -7.73 -19.14
C GLY A 2 -8.35 -7.45 -20.08
N ALA A 3 -7.50 -8.42 -20.35
CA ALA A 3 -6.50 -8.29 -21.39
C ALA A 3 -7.17 -8.47 -22.76
N SER A 4 -6.93 -7.56 -23.71
CA SER A 4 -7.34 -7.74 -25.11
C SER A 4 -6.45 -8.80 -25.76
N ASP A 5 -6.92 -9.40 -26.86
CA ASP A 5 -6.16 -10.43 -27.59
C ASP A 5 -4.75 -9.94 -27.97
N ALA A 6 -4.60 -8.65 -28.29
CA ALA A 6 -3.31 -8.03 -28.59
C ALA A 6 -2.36 -7.92 -27.39
N THR A 7 -2.89 -7.81 -26.18
CA THR A 7 -2.07 -7.62 -24.95
C THR A 7 -1.92 -8.92 -24.16
N PHE A 8 -2.69 -9.96 -24.49
CA PHE A 8 -2.69 -11.22 -23.76
C PHE A 8 -1.33 -11.92 -23.74
N ALA A 9 -0.63 -11.97 -24.88
CA ALA A 9 0.69 -12.58 -24.97
C ALA A 9 1.71 -11.90 -24.06
N TYR A 10 1.75 -10.56 -24.09
CA TYR A 10 2.65 -9.78 -23.22
C TYR A 10 2.30 -9.94 -21.74
N ALA A 11 1.02 -9.98 -21.41
CA ALA A 11 0.57 -10.19 -20.03
C ALA A 11 0.91 -11.60 -19.53
N ALA A 12 0.79 -12.61 -20.39
CA ALA A 12 1.13 -13.99 -20.06
C ALA A 12 2.65 -14.16 -19.81
N ASP A 13 3.49 -13.57 -20.67
CA ASP A 13 4.94 -13.60 -20.50
C ASP A 13 5.37 -12.88 -19.20
N TYR A 14 4.84 -11.71 -18.93
CA TYR A 14 5.10 -10.99 -17.68
C TYR A 14 4.73 -11.83 -16.45
N LEU A 15 3.52 -12.38 -16.46
CA LEU A 15 2.99 -13.18 -15.36
C LEU A 15 3.82 -14.45 -15.11
N LYS A 16 4.29 -15.09 -16.18
CA LYS A 16 5.13 -16.29 -16.09
C LYS A 16 6.42 -16.02 -15.30
N TYR A 17 7.16 -14.95 -15.64
CA TYR A 17 8.41 -14.63 -14.95
C TYR A 17 8.18 -14.13 -13.53
N VAL A 18 7.15 -13.33 -13.31
CA VAL A 18 6.77 -12.87 -11.96
C VAL A 18 6.32 -14.04 -11.08
N ALA A 19 5.57 -15.00 -11.64
CA ALA A 19 5.15 -16.20 -10.90
C ALA A 19 6.34 -17.06 -10.47
N ILE A 20 7.31 -17.28 -11.36
CA ILE A 20 8.56 -17.99 -11.04
C ILE A 20 9.36 -17.22 -9.98
N GLY A 21 9.41 -15.88 -10.08
CA GLY A 21 10.10 -15.00 -9.13
C GLY A 21 9.35 -14.72 -7.84
N SER A 22 8.07 -15.10 -7.73
CA SER A 22 7.22 -14.78 -6.58
C SER A 22 7.79 -15.20 -5.22
N PRO A 23 8.50 -16.34 -5.05
CA PRO A 23 9.14 -16.68 -3.79
C PRO A 23 10.14 -15.61 -3.32
N PHE A 24 10.91 -15.04 -4.24
CA PHE A 24 11.88 -13.98 -3.92
C PHE A 24 11.20 -12.65 -3.64
N ILE A 25 10.15 -12.30 -4.38
CA ILE A 25 9.35 -11.09 -4.16
C ILE A 25 8.70 -11.14 -2.77
N VAL A 26 8.05 -12.23 -2.43
CA VAL A 26 7.42 -12.41 -1.12
C VAL A 26 8.47 -12.42 0.00
N SER A 27 9.60 -13.10 -0.20
CA SER A 27 10.70 -13.16 0.77
C SER A 27 11.32 -11.79 1.02
N SER A 28 11.53 -10.99 -0.03
CA SER A 28 12.06 -9.62 0.07
C SER A 28 11.20 -8.74 0.98
N VAL A 29 9.88 -8.75 0.74
CA VAL A 29 8.91 -7.99 1.56
C VAL A 29 8.84 -8.52 2.99
N MET A 30 8.82 -9.84 3.17
CA MET A 30 8.77 -10.49 4.48
C MET A 30 10.01 -10.16 5.32
N LEU A 31 11.21 -10.35 4.75
CA LEU A 31 12.47 -10.08 5.45
C LEU A 31 12.63 -8.58 5.77
N GLY A 32 12.25 -7.70 4.86
CA GLY A 32 12.22 -6.26 5.10
C GLY A 32 11.32 -5.87 6.26
N ASN A 33 10.13 -6.46 6.36
CA ASN A 33 9.21 -6.24 7.48
C ASN A 33 9.71 -6.84 8.80
N LEU A 34 10.38 -8.01 8.77
CA LEU A 34 11.01 -8.59 9.95
C LEU A 34 12.11 -7.70 10.51
N VAL A 35 13.02 -7.23 9.65
CA VAL A 35 14.10 -6.30 10.03
C VAL A 35 13.53 -4.98 10.58
N ARG A 36 12.46 -4.48 10.00
CA ARG A 36 11.74 -3.30 10.52
C ARG A 36 11.12 -3.57 11.88
N GLY A 37 10.54 -4.76 12.07
CA GLY A 37 9.91 -5.19 13.31
C GLY A 37 10.88 -5.29 14.49
N GLU A 38 12.16 -5.61 14.27
CA GLU A 38 13.21 -5.60 15.29
C GLU A 38 13.75 -4.20 15.63
N GLY A 39 13.20 -3.13 14.98
CA GLY A 39 13.62 -1.76 15.19
C GLY A 39 14.70 -1.26 14.21
N ALA A 40 15.25 -2.13 13.34
CA ALA A 40 16.28 -1.78 12.36
C ALA A 40 15.68 -1.17 11.07
N ALA A 41 14.82 -0.17 11.20
CA ALA A 41 14.11 0.46 10.08
C ALA A 41 15.03 0.99 8.98
N ARG A 42 16.20 1.54 9.35
CA ARG A 42 17.21 2.02 8.39
C ARG A 42 17.74 0.90 7.51
N VAL A 43 18.02 -0.27 8.09
CA VAL A 43 18.52 -1.45 7.35
C VAL A 43 17.44 -1.97 6.42
N SER A 44 16.19 -2.05 6.88
CA SER A 44 15.04 -2.42 6.05
C SER A 44 14.90 -1.48 4.84
N MET A 45 15.00 -0.17 5.07
CA MET A 45 14.95 0.84 4.02
C MET A 45 16.09 0.66 3.00
N ILE A 46 17.33 0.54 3.46
CA ILE A 46 18.51 0.38 2.58
C ILE A 46 18.36 -0.88 1.72
N GLY A 47 17.99 -2.02 2.32
CA GLY A 47 17.80 -3.26 1.57
C GLY A 47 16.73 -3.17 0.50
N SER A 48 15.61 -2.49 0.80
CA SER A 48 14.55 -2.24 -0.18
C SER A 48 15.01 -1.28 -1.29
N ILE A 49 15.72 -0.21 -0.96
CA ILE A 49 16.24 0.77 -1.94
C ILE A 49 17.24 0.11 -2.87
N ILE A 50 18.18 -0.69 -2.36
CA ILE A 50 19.16 -1.41 -3.19
C ILE A 50 18.45 -2.25 -4.26
N GLY A 51 17.44 -3.04 -3.86
CA GLY A 51 16.69 -3.84 -4.82
C GLY A 51 15.94 -3.01 -5.87
N GLN A 52 15.32 -1.90 -5.45
CA GLN A 52 14.63 -1.00 -6.39
C GLN A 52 15.61 -0.29 -7.34
N VAL A 53 16.78 0.14 -6.87
CA VAL A 53 17.80 0.76 -7.71
C VAL A 53 18.33 -0.25 -8.73
N VAL A 54 18.60 -1.49 -8.32
CA VAL A 54 19.00 -2.57 -9.25
C VAL A 54 17.90 -2.80 -10.29
N ASN A 55 16.64 -2.85 -9.90
CA ASN A 55 15.52 -2.97 -10.86
C ASN A 55 15.52 -1.81 -11.86
N ILE A 56 15.55 -0.55 -11.40
CA ILE A 56 15.55 0.64 -12.26
C ILE A 56 16.73 0.65 -13.25
N VAL A 57 17.91 0.18 -12.83
CA VAL A 57 19.09 0.11 -13.69
C VAL A 57 18.98 -1.03 -14.72
N LEU A 58 18.38 -2.16 -14.32
CA LEU A 58 18.24 -3.32 -15.19
C LEU A 58 17.04 -3.20 -16.16
N ASP A 59 15.99 -2.46 -15.80
CA ASP A 59 14.82 -2.26 -16.66
C ASP A 59 15.18 -1.82 -18.08
N PRO A 60 15.95 -0.73 -18.30
CA PRO A 60 16.33 -0.33 -19.65
C PRO A 60 17.17 -1.38 -20.39
N ILE A 61 18.03 -2.12 -19.66
CA ILE A 61 18.92 -3.13 -20.24
C ILE A 61 18.12 -4.33 -20.77
N PHE A 62 17.08 -4.74 -20.05
CA PHE A 62 16.25 -5.89 -20.43
C PHE A 62 15.09 -5.53 -21.36
N ILE A 63 14.55 -4.32 -21.24
CA ILE A 63 13.39 -3.88 -22.03
C ILE A 63 13.80 -3.43 -23.44
N LEU A 64 14.85 -2.60 -23.55
CA LEU A 64 15.23 -1.94 -24.80
C LEU A 64 16.12 -2.81 -25.66
N ASN A 65 16.09 -2.54 -26.99
CA ASN A 65 17.07 -3.11 -27.93
C ASN A 65 18.38 -2.31 -27.91
N LYS A 66 19.44 -2.96 -28.35
CA LYS A 66 20.71 -2.27 -28.60
C LYS A 66 20.49 -1.20 -29.66
N GLY A 67 20.84 0.04 -29.34
CA GLY A 67 20.70 1.21 -30.22
C GLY A 67 19.44 2.04 -29.97
N ASP A 68 18.47 1.55 -29.17
CA ASP A 68 17.32 2.34 -28.77
C ASP A 68 17.76 3.57 -27.94
N LYS A 69 17.07 4.69 -28.09
CA LYS A 69 17.41 5.92 -27.38
C LYS A 69 16.71 6.00 -26.02
N LEU A 70 17.48 6.10 -24.95
CA LEU A 70 17.00 6.42 -23.61
C LEU A 70 17.49 7.81 -23.23
N PHE A 71 16.58 8.75 -22.97
CA PHE A 71 16.90 10.17 -22.68
C PHE A 71 17.82 10.83 -23.72
N GLY A 72 17.71 10.44 -25.01
CA GLY A 72 18.51 10.98 -26.10
C GLY A 72 19.87 10.30 -26.32
N LEU A 73 20.29 9.39 -25.46
CA LEU A 73 21.50 8.58 -25.57
C LEU A 73 21.20 7.19 -26.12
N ALA A 74 21.95 6.74 -27.12
CA ALA A 74 21.82 5.39 -27.65
C ALA A 74 22.33 4.38 -26.59
N MET A 75 21.50 3.37 -26.29
CA MET A 75 21.85 2.31 -25.35
C MET A 75 22.93 1.39 -25.95
N PRO A 76 24.12 1.27 -25.30
CA PRO A 76 25.19 0.40 -25.80
C PRO A 76 24.85 -1.09 -25.65
N PHE A 77 23.98 -1.42 -24.69
CA PHE A 77 23.53 -2.78 -24.39
C PHE A 77 22.02 -2.81 -24.27
N GLY A 78 21.39 -3.88 -24.76
CA GLY A 78 19.96 -4.12 -24.63
C GLY A 78 19.62 -5.52 -25.14
N THR A 79 18.77 -6.25 -24.40
CA THR A 79 18.36 -7.61 -24.77
C THR A 79 17.07 -7.65 -25.57
N GLY A 80 16.30 -6.54 -25.60
CA GLY A 80 15.07 -6.42 -26.38
C GLY A 80 13.94 -7.33 -25.95
N GLN A 81 13.94 -7.78 -24.69
CA GLN A 81 12.92 -8.70 -24.19
C GLN A 81 11.58 -7.99 -23.84
N GLY A 82 11.52 -6.67 -23.99
CA GLY A 82 10.29 -5.91 -23.76
C GLY A 82 9.68 -6.15 -22.38
N VAL A 83 8.41 -6.56 -22.35
CA VAL A 83 7.65 -6.77 -21.11
C VAL A 83 8.20 -7.91 -20.26
N ALA A 84 8.72 -8.99 -20.87
CA ALA A 84 9.36 -10.09 -20.16
C ALA A 84 10.65 -9.60 -19.45
N GLY A 85 11.40 -8.72 -20.12
CA GLY A 85 12.60 -8.10 -19.54
C GLY A 85 12.32 -7.30 -18.27
N ALA A 86 11.22 -6.53 -18.23
CA ALA A 86 10.78 -5.83 -17.04
C ALA A 86 10.47 -6.77 -15.87
N ALA A 87 9.82 -7.90 -16.16
CA ALA A 87 9.54 -8.91 -15.15
C ALA A 87 10.83 -9.52 -14.57
N ILE A 88 11.80 -9.85 -15.44
CA ILE A 88 13.09 -10.41 -15.03
C ILE A 88 13.87 -9.39 -14.18
N ALA A 89 13.95 -8.12 -14.60
CA ALA A 89 14.62 -7.06 -13.82
C ALA A 89 13.99 -6.89 -12.43
N THR A 90 12.67 -6.93 -12.34
CA THR A 90 11.94 -6.88 -11.07
C THR A 90 12.32 -8.07 -10.16
N VAL A 91 12.37 -9.28 -10.70
CA VAL A 91 12.76 -10.47 -9.94
C VAL A 91 14.20 -10.35 -9.45
N ILE A 92 15.14 -9.95 -10.30
CA ILE A 92 16.55 -9.78 -9.93
C ILE A 92 16.70 -8.72 -8.82
N GLY A 93 16.00 -7.58 -8.91
CA GLY A 93 16.00 -6.57 -7.86
C GLY A 93 15.55 -7.13 -6.51
N ASN A 94 14.49 -7.95 -6.50
CA ASN A 94 14.02 -8.61 -5.28
C ASN A 94 14.99 -9.67 -4.76
N VAL A 95 15.66 -10.43 -5.64
CA VAL A 95 16.71 -11.39 -5.25
C VAL A 95 17.86 -10.66 -4.55
N VAL A 96 18.32 -9.52 -5.09
CA VAL A 96 19.36 -8.70 -4.47
C VAL A 96 18.93 -8.21 -3.09
N SER A 97 17.68 -7.76 -2.93
CA SER A 97 17.12 -7.39 -1.61
C SER A 97 17.14 -8.58 -0.63
N VAL A 98 16.73 -9.76 -1.08
CA VAL A 98 16.75 -10.98 -0.25
C VAL A 98 18.18 -11.31 0.20
N VAL A 99 19.14 -11.29 -0.74
CA VAL A 99 20.55 -11.54 -0.44
C VAL A 99 21.10 -10.53 0.57
N PHE A 100 20.77 -9.25 0.42
CA PHE A 100 21.14 -8.21 1.38
C PHE A 100 20.60 -8.50 2.80
N PHE A 101 19.32 -8.85 2.91
CA PHE A 101 18.73 -9.18 4.20
C PHE A 101 19.31 -10.47 4.80
N LEU A 102 19.57 -11.50 3.98
CA LEU A 102 20.23 -12.72 4.45
C LEU A 102 21.62 -12.45 5.00
N ILE A 103 22.41 -11.62 4.31
CA ILE A 103 23.75 -11.19 4.79
C ILE A 103 23.63 -10.45 6.12
N TYR A 104 22.63 -9.58 6.27
CA TYR A 104 22.39 -8.87 7.53
C TYR A 104 22.11 -9.85 8.69
N PHE A 105 21.26 -10.84 8.48
CA PHE A 105 20.96 -11.88 9.48
C PHE A 105 22.19 -12.75 9.81
N LEU A 106 22.95 -13.17 8.79
CA LEU A 106 24.13 -14.03 8.98
C LEU A 106 25.28 -13.30 9.70
N ARG A 107 25.37 -11.97 9.60
CA ARG A 107 26.35 -11.18 10.35
C ARG A 107 26.08 -11.06 11.84
N GLY A 108 25.04 -11.68 12.35
CA GLY A 108 24.71 -11.72 13.79
C GLY A 108 24.29 -10.36 14.38
N LYS A 109 23.97 -9.38 13.54
CA LYS A 109 23.51 -8.04 13.96
C LYS A 109 22.01 -8.00 14.28
N SER A 110 21.28 -9.03 13.87
CA SER A 110 19.85 -9.20 14.12
C SER A 110 19.63 -9.95 15.44
N ILE A 111 18.57 -9.57 16.15
CA ILE A 111 18.06 -10.35 17.31
C ILE A 111 17.32 -11.62 16.87
N LEU A 112 16.97 -11.72 15.58
CA LEU A 112 16.30 -12.87 15.00
C LEU A 112 17.32 -13.89 14.50
N SER A 113 16.98 -15.18 14.60
CA SER A 113 17.81 -16.29 14.11
C SER A 113 17.12 -17.01 12.96
N ILE A 114 17.85 -17.19 11.85
CA ILE A 114 17.38 -17.97 10.69
C ILE A 114 17.83 -19.45 10.79
N SER A 115 18.48 -19.85 11.89
CA SER A 115 19.00 -21.22 12.04
C SER A 115 17.88 -22.27 11.98
N PRO A 116 17.93 -23.23 11.04
CA PRO A 116 16.91 -24.27 10.90
C PRO A 116 16.71 -25.12 12.19
N GLY A 117 17.78 -25.31 12.96
CA GLY A 117 17.73 -26.08 14.22
C GLY A 117 16.95 -25.40 15.34
N ARG A 118 16.69 -24.07 15.23
CA ARG A 118 15.89 -23.30 16.18
C ARG A 118 14.44 -23.12 15.74
N TYR A 119 14.10 -23.58 14.55
CA TYR A 119 12.76 -23.46 14.00
C TYR A 119 11.81 -24.42 14.72
N ARG A 120 10.89 -23.86 15.49
CA ARG A 120 9.82 -24.63 16.17
C ARG A 120 8.50 -23.90 16.06
N VAL A 121 7.53 -24.49 15.39
CA VAL A 121 6.14 -24.01 15.35
C VAL A 121 5.42 -24.46 16.61
N ARG A 122 5.65 -23.77 17.74
CA ARG A 122 5.01 -24.07 19.04
C ARG A 122 4.32 -22.83 19.59
N GLY A 123 3.43 -22.99 20.56
CA GLY A 123 2.89 -21.88 21.35
C GLY A 123 1.92 -20.95 20.62
N GLY A 124 1.23 -21.41 19.57
CA GLY A 124 0.24 -20.59 18.87
C GLY A 124 0.82 -19.57 17.89
N ILE A 125 2.12 -19.61 17.58
CA ILE A 125 2.79 -18.69 16.65
C ILE A 125 2.09 -18.69 15.27
N ALA A 126 1.80 -19.87 14.72
CA ALA A 126 1.10 -20.01 13.44
C ALA A 126 -0.29 -19.34 13.48
N ARG A 127 -1.03 -19.53 14.60
CA ARG A 127 -2.33 -18.87 14.80
C ARG A 127 -2.18 -17.34 14.82
N GLY A 128 -1.16 -16.82 15.51
CA GLY A 128 -0.88 -15.40 15.55
C GLY A 128 -0.58 -14.82 14.15
N VAL A 129 0.26 -15.49 13.37
CA VAL A 129 0.60 -15.10 11.99
C VAL A 129 -0.65 -15.11 11.09
N ILE A 130 -1.46 -16.18 11.16
CA ILE A 130 -2.68 -16.30 10.34
C ILE A 130 -3.71 -15.25 10.76
N THR A 131 -3.88 -14.99 12.06
CA THR A 131 -4.85 -14.00 12.56
C THR A 131 -4.56 -12.58 12.06
N VAL A 132 -3.30 -12.24 11.80
CA VAL A 132 -2.92 -10.92 11.26
C VAL A 132 -2.77 -10.97 9.73
N GLY A 133 -2.20 -12.04 9.19
CA GLY A 133 -1.90 -12.17 7.77
C GLY A 133 -3.12 -12.41 6.91
N LEU A 134 -4.07 -13.25 7.35
CA LEU A 134 -5.29 -13.53 6.58
C LEU A 134 -6.15 -12.27 6.34
N PRO A 135 -6.41 -11.41 7.34
CA PRO A 135 -7.08 -10.14 7.13
C PRO A 135 -6.36 -9.23 6.14
N ALA A 136 -5.03 -9.18 6.19
CA ALA A 136 -4.24 -8.38 5.25
C ALA A 136 -4.35 -8.91 3.81
N ALA A 137 -4.34 -10.24 3.62
CA ALA A 137 -4.55 -10.86 2.32
C ALA A 137 -5.95 -10.59 1.77
N ILE A 138 -6.99 -10.75 2.59
CA ILE A 138 -8.38 -10.44 2.21
C ILE A 138 -8.51 -8.96 1.82
N ASN A 139 -7.88 -8.05 2.55
CA ASN A 139 -7.89 -6.63 2.20
C ASN A 139 -7.30 -6.38 0.79
N SER A 140 -6.20 -7.04 0.44
CA SER A 140 -5.58 -6.92 -0.88
C SER A 140 -6.47 -7.49 -1.99
N LEU A 141 -7.17 -8.60 -1.73
CA LEU A 141 -8.15 -9.17 -2.66
C LEU A 141 -9.34 -8.22 -2.86
N LEU A 142 -9.90 -7.67 -1.78
CA LEU A 142 -11.00 -6.72 -1.85
C LEU A 142 -10.61 -5.45 -2.61
N MET A 143 -9.38 -4.97 -2.41
CA MET A 143 -8.86 -3.81 -3.16
C MET A 143 -8.81 -4.10 -4.67
N SER A 144 -8.37 -5.28 -5.07
CA SER A 144 -8.35 -5.70 -6.48
C SER A 144 -9.75 -5.81 -7.06
N ILE A 145 -10.70 -6.40 -6.30
CA ILE A 145 -12.11 -6.49 -6.71
C ILE A 145 -12.73 -5.10 -6.82
N SER A 146 -12.44 -4.19 -5.88
CA SER A 146 -12.92 -2.80 -5.91
C SER A 146 -12.48 -2.08 -7.18
N ASN A 147 -11.20 -2.19 -7.54
CA ASN A 147 -10.67 -1.59 -8.76
C ASN A 147 -11.32 -2.17 -10.03
N MET A 148 -11.58 -3.48 -10.04
CA MET A 148 -12.30 -4.12 -11.14
C MET A 148 -13.74 -3.61 -11.27
N LEU A 149 -14.47 -3.51 -10.15
CA LEU A 149 -15.86 -3.02 -10.14
C LEU A 149 -15.97 -1.57 -10.59
N ILE A 150 -15.07 -0.69 -10.14
CA ILE A 150 -15.03 0.70 -10.62
C ILE A 150 -14.93 0.73 -12.14
N ASN A 151 -13.99 -0.02 -12.73
CA ASN A 151 -13.80 -0.04 -14.17
C ASN A 151 -15.06 -0.55 -14.90
N VAL A 152 -15.72 -1.60 -14.38
CA VAL A 152 -16.96 -2.13 -14.97
C VAL A 152 -18.07 -1.08 -14.94
N PHE A 153 -18.26 -0.36 -13.84
CA PHE A 153 -19.27 0.69 -13.77
C PHE A 153 -18.94 1.89 -14.67
N LEU A 154 -17.65 2.25 -14.78
CA LEU A 154 -17.22 3.39 -15.61
C LEU A 154 -17.33 3.11 -17.11
N GLN A 155 -17.24 1.84 -17.55
CA GLN A 155 -17.46 1.49 -18.96
C GLN A 155 -18.83 1.94 -19.48
N ALA A 156 -19.86 1.98 -18.62
CA ALA A 156 -21.19 2.48 -19.01
C ALA A 156 -21.21 4.01 -19.31
N TYR A 157 -20.18 4.74 -18.89
CA TYR A 157 -20.05 6.20 -19.11
C TYR A 157 -19.04 6.57 -20.20
N GLY A 158 -18.49 5.57 -20.89
CA GLY A 158 -17.59 5.73 -22.03
C GLY A 158 -16.10 5.67 -21.68
N ASP A 159 -15.29 5.51 -22.72
CA ASP A 159 -13.84 5.26 -22.60
C ASP A 159 -13.09 6.44 -21.96
N ASN A 160 -13.56 7.68 -22.19
CA ASN A 160 -12.96 8.87 -21.59
C ASN A 160 -13.05 8.86 -20.05
N ALA A 161 -14.17 8.37 -19.49
CA ALA A 161 -14.34 8.25 -18.04
C ALA A 161 -13.43 7.18 -17.46
N VAL A 162 -13.27 6.05 -18.15
CA VAL A 162 -12.35 4.95 -17.74
C VAL A 162 -10.89 5.44 -17.79
N ALA A 163 -10.48 6.10 -18.86
CA ALA A 163 -9.14 6.65 -19.01
C ALA A 163 -8.83 7.70 -17.94
N ALA A 164 -9.76 8.63 -17.69
CA ALA A 164 -9.62 9.65 -16.65
C ALA A 164 -9.49 9.05 -15.25
N MET A 165 -10.27 8.01 -14.92
CA MET A 165 -10.15 7.31 -13.63
C MET A 165 -8.81 6.61 -13.50
N GLY A 166 -8.32 5.94 -14.53
CA GLY A 166 -7.01 5.30 -14.54
C GLY A 166 -5.88 6.29 -14.23
N ILE A 167 -5.90 7.48 -14.83
CA ILE A 167 -4.94 8.56 -14.57
C ILE A 167 -5.08 9.06 -13.14
N THR A 168 -6.31 9.32 -12.70
CA THR A 168 -6.61 9.82 -11.36
C THR A 168 -6.14 8.83 -10.28
N MET A 169 -6.33 7.53 -10.49
CA MET A 169 -5.83 6.50 -9.57
C MET A 169 -4.31 6.46 -9.51
N LYS A 170 -3.60 6.64 -10.63
CA LYS A 170 -2.13 6.72 -10.64
C LYS A 170 -1.63 7.94 -9.86
N ALA A 171 -2.26 9.10 -10.07
CA ALA A 171 -1.94 10.32 -9.32
C ALA A 171 -2.22 10.15 -7.81
N ASN A 172 -3.37 9.57 -7.45
CA ASN A 172 -3.73 9.29 -6.06
C ASN A 172 -2.80 8.27 -5.39
N MET A 173 -2.28 7.31 -6.14
CA MET A 173 -1.36 6.28 -5.63
C MET A 173 -0.12 6.90 -4.98
N LEU A 174 0.44 7.98 -5.53
CA LEU A 174 1.59 8.68 -4.94
C LEU A 174 1.26 9.22 -3.55
N VAL A 175 0.08 9.82 -3.38
CA VAL A 175 -0.39 10.39 -2.11
C VAL A 175 -0.57 9.28 -1.07
N VAL A 176 -1.25 8.21 -1.46
CA VAL A 176 -1.53 7.06 -0.59
C VAL A 176 -0.23 6.36 -0.17
N MET A 177 0.75 6.21 -1.07
CA MET A 177 2.05 5.59 -0.77
C MET A 177 2.84 6.37 0.28
N LEU A 178 2.85 7.70 0.21
CA LEU A 178 3.51 8.54 1.20
C LEU A 178 2.86 8.41 2.59
N GLN A 179 1.53 8.44 2.65
CA GLN A 179 0.77 8.29 3.88
C GLN A 179 0.91 6.89 4.50
N LEU A 180 0.89 5.84 3.66
CA LEU A 180 1.14 4.46 4.09
C LEU A 180 2.56 4.30 4.64
N GLY A 181 3.56 4.91 4.03
CA GLY A 181 4.94 4.87 4.51
C GLY A 181 5.09 5.40 5.93
N LEU A 182 4.48 6.56 6.22
CA LEU A 182 4.44 7.13 7.57
C LEU A 182 3.68 6.22 8.55
N ALA A 183 2.54 5.69 8.13
CA ALA A 183 1.71 4.84 8.97
C ALA A 183 2.38 3.50 9.30
N GLN A 184 3.10 2.91 8.35
CA GLN A 184 3.88 1.68 8.60
C GLN A 184 5.07 1.93 9.53
N GLY A 185 5.69 3.11 9.45
CA GLY A 185 6.84 3.46 10.27
C GLY A 185 6.56 3.45 11.78
N ILE A 186 5.33 3.74 12.19
CA ILE A 186 4.95 3.75 13.61
C ILE A 186 4.65 2.36 14.17
N GLN A 187 4.32 1.38 13.32
CA GLN A 187 3.87 0.06 13.74
C GLN A 187 4.81 -0.63 14.75
N PRO A 188 6.14 -0.71 14.54
CA PRO A 188 7.06 -1.31 15.50
C PRO A 188 7.11 -0.56 16.83
N LEU A 189 7.06 0.78 16.80
CA LEU A 189 7.08 1.61 18.00
C LEU A 189 5.83 1.39 18.85
N VAL A 190 4.67 1.29 18.22
CA VAL A 190 3.40 0.95 18.90
C VAL A 190 3.48 -0.43 19.53
N GLY A 191 3.99 -1.42 18.78
CA GLY A 191 4.18 -2.78 19.29
C GLY A 191 5.09 -2.84 20.51
N TYR A 192 6.22 -2.13 20.44
CA TYR A 192 7.16 -2.02 21.55
C TYR A 192 6.54 -1.36 22.79
N CYS A 193 5.90 -0.18 22.61
CA CYS A 193 5.26 0.53 23.73
C CYS A 193 4.12 -0.28 24.35
N TYR A 194 3.36 -0.99 23.52
CA TYR A 194 2.27 -1.87 23.97
C TYR A 194 2.81 -3.06 24.79
N GLY A 195 3.86 -3.73 24.29
CA GLY A 195 4.53 -4.84 24.99
C GLY A 195 5.19 -4.40 26.31
N ALA A 196 5.77 -3.18 26.33
CA ALA A 196 6.34 -2.59 27.54
C ALA A 196 5.28 -1.99 28.50
N ASN A 197 3.98 -2.15 28.20
CA ASN A 197 2.86 -1.61 28.96
C ASN A 197 2.90 -0.09 29.19
N ASN A 198 3.61 0.65 28.31
CA ASN A 198 3.71 2.10 28.34
C ASN A 198 2.63 2.74 27.45
N LEU A 199 1.40 2.75 27.97
CA LEU A 199 0.21 3.20 27.22
C LEU A 199 0.24 4.71 26.89
N ASP A 200 0.86 5.53 27.73
CA ASP A 200 0.91 6.96 27.50
C ASP A 200 1.87 7.32 26.37
N ARG A 201 3.06 6.71 26.32
CA ARG A 201 3.98 6.87 25.20
C ARG A 201 3.39 6.33 23.90
N MET A 202 2.71 5.18 23.95
CA MET A 202 2.01 4.62 22.79
C MET A 202 0.98 5.61 22.22
N ARG A 203 0.13 6.19 23.08
CA ARG A 203 -0.91 7.16 22.65
C ARG A 203 -0.29 8.43 22.09
N HIS A 204 0.73 8.95 22.74
CA HIS A 204 1.44 10.15 22.27
C HIS A 204 2.02 9.90 20.87
N SER A 205 2.69 8.78 20.65
CA SER A 205 3.26 8.42 19.36
C SER A 205 2.20 8.27 18.26
N ILE A 206 1.07 7.60 18.57
CA ILE A 206 -0.05 7.46 17.63
C ILE A 206 -0.65 8.82 17.29
N ARG A 207 -0.92 9.67 18.29
CA ARG A 207 -1.46 11.01 18.08
C ARG A 207 -0.53 11.87 17.24
N PHE A 208 0.76 11.88 17.55
CA PHE A 208 1.77 12.59 16.77
C PHE A 208 1.78 12.13 15.31
N SER A 209 1.77 10.82 15.06
CA SER A 209 1.76 10.28 13.69
C SER A 209 0.45 10.58 12.95
N CYS A 210 -0.69 10.60 13.62
CA CYS A 210 -1.95 11.06 13.02
C CYS A 210 -1.84 12.52 12.59
N VAL A 211 -1.31 13.40 13.46
CA VAL A 211 -1.12 14.83 13.13
C VAL A 211 -0.16 14.97 11.94
N CYS A 212 0.97 14.27 11.94
CA CYS A 212 1.91 14.30 10.81
C CYS A 212 1.25 13.85 9.49
N ASN A 213 0.44 12.77 9.54
CA ASN A 213 -0.28 12.30 8.35
C ASN A 213 -1.36 13.29 7.89
N ILE A 214 -2.09 13.93 8.82
CA ILE A 214 -3.08 14.97 8.47
C ILE A 214 -2.38 16.17 7.82
N VAL A 215 -1.27 16.65 8.39
CA VAL A 215 -0.49 17.75 7.81
C VAL A 215 0.01 17.38 6.41
N LEU A 216 0.64 16.20 6.27
CA LEU A 216 1.13 15.72 4.97
C LEU A 216 -0.01 15.60 3.97
N GLY A 217 -1.12 14.96 4.36
CA GLY A 217 -2.30 14.80 3.50
C GLY A 217 -2.89 16.15 3.10
N THR A 218 -2.97 17.12 4.01
CA THR A 218 -3.46 18.47 3.73
C THR A 218 -2.54 19.19 2.75
N VAL A 219 -1.22 19.18 2.98
CA VAL A 219 -0.25 19.83 2.09
C VAL A 219 -0.36 19.26 0.67
N ILE A 220 -0.38 17.94 0.53
CA ILE A 220 -0.48 17.29 -0.78
C ILE A 220 -1.84 17.60 -1.42
N THR A 221 -2.93 17.55 -0.65
CA THR A 221 -4.26 17.89 -1.15
C THR A 221 -4.30 19.32 -1.70
N VAL A 222 -3.75 20.30 -0.97
CA VAL A 222 -3.67 21.69 -1.42
C VAL A 222 -2.88 21.81 -2.72
N ILE A 223 -1.71 21.16 -2.81
CA ILE A 223 -0.89 21.14 -4.03
C ILE A 223 -1.69 20.56 -5.20
N TYR A 224 -2.37 19.44 -4.98
CA TYR A 224 -3.17 18.79 -6.03
C TYR A 224 -4.38 19.63 -6.44
N PHE A 225 -5.02 20.35 -5.51
CA PHE A 225 -6.12 21.25 -5.84
C PHE A 225 -5.67 22.44 -6.70
N ILE A 226 -4.50 23.01 -6.41
CA ILE A 226 -3.93 24.14 -7.18
C ILE A 226 -3.50 23.66 -8.57
N PHE A 227 -2.80 22.53 -8.64
CA PHE A 227 -2.18 22.00 -9.85
C PHE A 227 -2.95 20.83 -10.47
N THR A 228 -4.26 20.66 -10.16
CA THR A 228 -5.03 19.48 -10.61
C THR A 228 -4.95 19.28 -12.12
N ARG A 229 -5.16 20.34 -12.90
CA ARG A 229 -5.15 20.27 -14.36
C ARG A 229 -3.78 19.88 -14.90
N GLN A 230 -2.72 20.48 -14.34
CA GLN A 230 -1.34 20.17 -14.72
C GLN A 230 -0.97 18.72 -14.36
N VAL A 231 -1.37 18.24 -13.18
CA VAL A 231 -1.12 16.85 -12.77
C VAL A 231 -1.79 15.87 -13.74
N VAL A 232 -3.02 16.13 -14.16
CA VAL A 232 -3.72 15.26 -15.12
C VAL A 232 -3.10 15.37 -16.52
N SER A 233 -2.74 16.58 -16.97
CA SER A 233 -2.16 16.82 -18.31
C SER A 233 -0.77 16.20 -18.49
N VAL A 234 -0.03 15.88 -17.42
CA VAL A 234 1.23 15.11 -17.51
C VAL A 234 1.01 13.71 -18.09
N PHE A 235 -0.19 13.16 -17.92
CA PHE A 235 -0.49 11.78 -18.32
C PHE A 235 -1.23 11.69 -19.66
N ILE A 236 -1.93 12.74 -20.09
CA ILE A 236 -2.73 12.75 -21.32
C ILE A 236 -2.97 14.17 -21.81
N ASP A 237 -3.01 14.33 -23.15
CA ASP A 237 -3.25 15.62 -23.82
C ASP A 237 -4.71 15.84 -24.27
N ASP A 238 -5.59 14.80 -24.12
CA ASP A 238 -7.00 14.91 -24.53
C ASP A 238 -7.79 15.81 -23.57
N PRO A 239 -8.34 16.96 -24.04
CA PRO A 239 -9.08 17.89 -23.20
C PRO A 239 -10.30 17.27 -22.51
N ALA A 240 -11.02 16.37 -23.19
CA ALA A 240 -12.21 15.72 -22.63
C ALA A 240 -11.85 14.82 -21.45
N VAL A 241 -10.75 14.05 -21.55
CA VAL A 241 -10.25 13.19 -20.48
C VAL A 241 -9.70 14.03 -19.33
N ILE A 242 -9.03 15.15 -19.62
CA ILE A 242 -8.52 16.09 -18.60
C ILE A 242 -9.66 16.64 -17.76
N ASP A 243 -10.78 17.07 -18.36
CA ASP A 243 -11.90 17.65 -17.63
C ASP A 243 -12.57 16.61 -16.69
N TYR A 244 -12.73 15.36 -17.13
CA TYR A 244 -13.14 14.25 -16.24
C TYR A 244 -12.12 14.01 -15.13
N GLY A 245 -10.84 13.91 -15.46
CA GLY A 245 -9.76 13.66 -14.52
C GLY A 245 -9.64 14.73 -13.43
N VAL A 246 -9.84 16.00 -13.77
CA VAL A 246 -9.85 17.11 -12.81
C VAL A 246 -10.99 16.94 -11.78
N LYS A 247 -12.20 16.60 -12.22
CA LYS A 247 -13.33 16.36 -11.31
C LYS A 247 -13.07 15.17 -10.40
N MET A 248 -12.60 14.06 -10.98
CA MET A 248 -12.31 12.82 -10.26
C MET A 248 -11.18 13.01 -9.24
N LEU A 249 -10.08 13.65 -9.63
CA LEU A 249 -8.94 13.85 -8.73
C LEU A 249 -9.29 14.78 -7.57
N ARG A 250 -10.03 15.87 -7.82
CA ARG A 250 -10.48 16.76 -6.74
C ARG A 250 -11.36 16.04 -5.73
N ALA A 251 -12.32 15.23 -6.17
CA ALA A 251 -13.19 14.48 -5.29
C ALA A 251 -12.40 13.47 -4.42
N LEU A 252 -11.45 12.73 -5.02
CA LEU A 252 -10.61 11.80 -4.26
C LEU A 252 -9.71 12.52 -3.24
N MET A 253 -9.18 13.68 -3.57
CA MET A 253 -8.30 14.43 -2.67
C MET A 253 -8.99 15.00 -1.44
N ILE A 254 -10.32 15.11 -1.41
CA ILE A 254 -11.06 15.58 -0.22
C ILE A 254 -10.84 14.67 0.99
N SER A 255 -10.74 13.36 0.79
CA SER A 255 -10.41 12.42 1.87
C SER A 255 -8.91 12.42 2.24
N GLY A 256 -8.04 13.00 1.40
CA GLY A 256 -6.59 13.02 1.55
C GLY A 256 -6.09 13.42 2.94
N PRO A 257 -6.60 14.52 3.55
CA PRO A 257 -6.16 14.94 4.89
C PRO A 257 -6.45 13.91 5.99
N VAL A 258 -7.52 13.14 5.88
CA VAL A 258 -7.98 12.30 6.99
C VAL A 258 -7.69 10.81 6.82
N ILE A 259 -7.54 10.33 5.58
CA ILE A 259 -7.31 8.90 5.31
C ILE A 259 -6.00 8.40 5.92
N GLY A 260 -4.98 9.24 6.00
CA GLY A 260 -3.71 8.92 6.65
C GLY A 260 -3.85 8.59 8.14
N CYS A 261 -4.79 9.24 8.83
CA CYS A 261 -5.12 8.90 10.22
C CYS A 261 -5.69 7.48 10.33
N MET A 262 -6.57 7.08 9.41
CA MET A 262 -7.10 5.71 9.35
C MET A 262 -5.96 4.69 9.15
N PHE A 263 -5.00 4.96 8.26
CA PHE A 263 -3.84 4.08 8.08
C PHE A 263 -3.00 3.95 9.35
N VAL A 264 -2.69 5.07 10.03
CA VAL A 264 -1.96 5.06 11.31
C VAL A 264 -2.68 4.21 12.36
N LEU A 265 -3.99 4.35 12.49
CA LEU A 265 -4.78 3.57 13.45
C LEU A 265 -4.83 2.09 13.08
N ASN A 266 -4.96 1.76 11.80
CA ASN A 266 -4.95 0.38 11.32
C ASN A 266 -3.62 -0.32 11.60
N PHE A 267 -2.48 0.31 11.25
CA PHE A 267 -1.15 -0.24 11.57
C PHE A 267 -0.87 -0.26 13.08
N SER A 268 -1.45 0.67 13.85
CA SER A 268 -1.38 0.63 15.30
C SER A 268 -2.10 -0.59 15.88
N PHE A 269 -3.28 -0.97 15.35
CA PHE A 269 -3.95 -2.20 15.76
C PHE A 269 -3.12 -3.45 15.40
N GLN A 270 -2.50 -3.47 14.23
CA GLN A 270 -1.60 -4.55 13.85
C GLN A 270 -0.39 -4.63 14.79
N GLY A 271 0.24 -3.49 15.11
CA GLY A 271 1.35 -3.40 16.06
C GLY A 271 0.99 -3.89 17.47
N MET A 272 -0.24 -3.65 17.92
CA MET A 272 -0.76 -4.17 19.21
C MET A 272 -1.17 -5.65 19.15
N GLY A 273 -1.01 -6.34 18.02
CA GLY A 273 -1.49 -7.71 17.83
C GLY A 273 -3.01 -7.86 17.77
N LYS A 274 -3.73 -6.74 17.58
CA LYS A 274 -5.20 -6.70 17.51
C LYS A 274 -5.67 -6.89 16.06
N GLY A 275 -5.39 -8.06 15.48
CA GLY A 275 -5.69 -8.40 14.09
C GLY A 275 -7.16 -8.29 13.72
N THR A 276 -8.09 -8.65 14.63
CA THR A 276 -9.53 -8.55 14.39
C THR A 276 -9.99 -7.10 14.15
N GLN A 277 -9.46 -6.13 14.92
CA GLN A 277 -9.79 -4.72 14.75
C GLN A 277 -9.27 -4.19 13.41
N SER A 278 -8.04 -4.54 13.06
CA SER A 278 -7.47 -4.20 11.75
C SER A 278 -8.27 -4.83 10.61
N MET A 279 -8.72 -6.08 10.76
CA MET A 279 -9.57 -6.77 9.78
C MET A 279 -10.88 -6.05 9.56
N ILE A 280 -11.59 -5.70 10.64
CA ILE A 280 -12.86 -4.97 10.55
C ILE A 280 -12.69 -3.66 9.77
N LEU A 281 -11.66 -2.87 10.09
CA LEU A 281 -11.39 -1.62 9.38
C LEU A 281 -11.10 -1.84 7.89
N SER A 282 -10.26 -2.82 7.57
CA SER A 282 -9.88 -3.13 6.20
C SER A 282 -11.06 -3.65 5.38
N LEU A 283 -11.86 -4.57 5.95
CA LEU A 283 -13.06 -5.09 5.30
C LEU A 283 -14.13 -4.00 5.12
N SER A 284 -14.30 -3.12 6.12
CA SER A 284 -15.25 -2.02 6.05
C SER A 284 -14.89 -1.05 4.94
N ARG A 285 -13.61 -0.67 4.81
CA ARG A 285 -13.17 0.30 3.83
C ARG A 285 -13.37 -0.17 2.39
N GLN A 286 -12.96 -1.39 2.06
CA GLN A 286 -12.97 -1.88 0.66
C GLN A 286 -14.18 -2.75 0.32
N GLY A 287 -14.85 -3.30 1.32
CA GLY A 287 -15.97 -4.23 1.12
C GLY A 287 -17.29 -3.70 1.67
N LEU A 288 -17.45 -3.69 3.00
CA LEU A 288 -18.73 -3.50 3.64
C LEU A 288 -19.34 -2.10 3.47
N ILE A 289 -18.50 -1.05 3.36
CA ILE A 289 -18.95 0.34 3.19
C ILE A 289 -18.86 0.73 1.73
N TYR A 290 -17.69 0.49 1.11
CA TYR A 290 -17.44 0.98 -0.23
C TYR A 290 -18.34 0.34 -1.30
N PHE A 291 -18.53 -1.00 -1.33
CA PHE A 291 -19.34 -1.65 -2.36
C PHE A 291 -20.80 -1.23 -2.34
N PRO A 292 -21.53 -1.29 -1.19
CA PRO A 292 -22.89 -0.80 -1.15
C PRO A 292 -22.99 0.68 -1.53
N LEU A 293 -22.07 1.50 -1.04
CA LEU A 293 -22.04 2.93 -1.34
C LEU A 293 -21.84 3.20 -2.82
N LEU A 294 -20.90 2.49 -3.48
CA LEU A 294 -20.65 2.58 -4.90
C LEU A 294 -21.91 2.24 -5.71
N ILE A 295 -22.60 1.14 -5.35
CA ILE A 295 -23.83 0.71 -6.04
C ILE A 295 -24.96 1.73 -5.85
N ILE A 296 -25.18 2.18 -4.61
CA ILE A 296 -26.25 3.12 -4.28
C ILE A 296 -25.98 4.47 -4.98
N MET A 297 -24.78 5.01 -4.86
CA MET A 297 -24.44 6.31 -5.43
C MET A 297 -24.41 6.28 -6.96
N ASN A 298 -24.00 5.16 -7.58
CA ASN A 298 -24.12 5.01 -9.03
C ASN A 298 -25.57 5.04 -9.49
N LYS A 299 -26.49 4.39 -8.77
CA LYS A 299 -27.91 4.37 -9.12
C LYS A 299 -28.62 5.72 -8.88
N THR A 300 -28.20 6.50 -7.88
CA THR A 300 -28.86 7.74 -7.48
C THR A 300 -28.31 8.99 -8.15
N VAL A 301 -27.00 9.05 -8.31
CA VAL A 301 -26.26 10.25 -8.78
C VAL A 301 -25.49 9.98 -10.08
N GLY A 302 -25.38 8.72 -10.51
CA GLY A 302 -24.64 8.35 -11.72
C GLY A 302 -23.13 8.47 -11.59
N LEU A 303 -22.47 9.04 -12.60
CA LEU A 303 -21.01 9.17 -12.65
C LEU A 303 -20.43 9.91 -11.44
N ASP A 304 -21.04 11.04 -11.05
CA ASP A 304 -20.59 11.79 -9.87
C ASP A 304 -20.70 10.95 -8.61
N GLY A 305 -21.69 10.07 -8.52
CA GLY A 305 -21.83 9.10 -7.43
C GLY A 305 -20.63 8.13 -7.36
N ILE A 306 -20.18 7.59 -8.48
CA ILE A 306 -18.99 6.72 -8.53
C ILE A 306 -17.75 7.48 -8.05
N ILE A 307 -17.58 8.72 -8.51
CA ILE A 307 -16.43 9.58 -8.18
C ILE A 307 -16.36 9.84 -6.67
N TRP A 308 -17.49 10.17 -6.04
CA TRP A 308 -17.54 10.52 -4.62
C TRP A 308 -17.59 9.32 -3.68
N SER A 309 -17.95 8.14 -4.17
CA SER A 309 -18.12 6.94 -3.33
C SER A 309 -16.87 6.58 -2.52
N GLN A 310 -15.68 6.70 -3.14
CA GLN A 310 -14.42 6.41 -2.45
C GLN A 310 -14.13 7.43 -1.34
N ALA A 311 -14.31 8.72 -1.61
CA ALA A 311 -14.07 9.78 -0.64
C ALA A 311 -15.00 9.66 0.57
N VAL A 312 -16.29 9.39 0.35
CA VAL A 312 -17.27 9.18 1.43
C VAL A 312 -16.94 7.93 2.23
N ALA A 313 -16.60 6.81 1.58
CA ALA A 313 -16.19 5.60 2.27
C ALA A 313 -14.95 5.83 3.16
N ASP A 314 -13.95 6.56 2.67
CA ASP A 314 -12.73 6.89 3.42
C ASP A 314 -13.05 7.76 4.65
N LEU A 315 -13.94 8.75 4.54
CA LEU A 315 -14.38 9.58 5.67
C LEU A 315 -15.10 8.76 6.74
N VAL A 316 -16.07 7.92 6.33
CA VAL A 316 -16.82 7.05 7.24
C VAL A 316 -15.90 6.06 7.94
N CYS A 317 -14.97 5.43 7.19
CA CYS A 317 -14.01 4.49 7.76
C CYS A 317 -13.01 5.17 8.69
N THR A 318 -12.61 6.41 8.40
CA THR A 318 -11.76 7.18 9.32
C THR A 318 -12.48 7.47 10.63
N ALA A 319 -13.73 7.92 10.58
CA ALA A 319 -14.54 8.13 11.78
C ALA A 319 -14.69 6.83 12.59
N MET A 320 -15.00 5.71 11.92
CA MET A 320 -15.10 4.39 12.55
C MET A 320 -13.77 3.97 13.20
N SER A 321 -12.62 4.21 12.54
CA SER A 321 -11.30 3.87 13.08
C SER A 321 -10.98 4.64 14.36
N VAL A 322 -11.33 5.93 14.41
CA VAL A 322 -11.16 6.78 15.60
C VAL A 322 -12.02 6.27 16.76
N VAL A 323 -13.30 5.98 16.51
CA VAL A 323 -14.21 5.43 17.53
C VAL A 323 -13.68 4.11 18.06
N MET A 324 -13.30 3.18 17.19
CA MET A 324 -12.73 1.89 17.61
C MET A 324 -11.46 2.06 18.43
N PHE A 325 -10.59 2.98 18.04
CA PHE A 325 -9.37 3.27 18.79
C PHE A 325 -9.66 3.81 20.19
N LEU A 326 -10.59 4.74 20.32
CA LEU A 326 -11.00 5.29 21.62
C LEU A 326 -11.58 4.20 22.54
N LEU A 327 -12.40 3.29 22.00
CA LEU A 327 -12.95 2.17 22.76
C LEU A 327 -11.85 1.21 23.25
N VAL A 328 -10.91 0.87 22.36
CA VAL A 328 -9.78 -0.02 22.71
C VAL A 328 -8.91 0.61 23.78
N VAL A 329 -8.55 1.90 23.65
CA VAL A 329 -7.73 2.60 24.65
C VAL A 329 -8.44 2.73 26.00
N ARG A 330 -9.76 3.01 26.01
CA ARG A 330 -10.55 3.03 27.25
C ARG A 330 -10.52 1.67 27.96
N LYS A 331 -10.67 0.56 27.20
CA LYS A 331 -10.59 -0.80 27.75
C LYS A 331 -9.21 -1.10 28.34
N LEU A 332 -8.14 -0.75 27.63
CA LEU A 332 -6.76 -0.94 28.12
C LEU A 332 -6.46 -0.16 29.39
N ARG A 333 -6.91 1.10 29.50
CA ARG A 333 -6.75 1.91 30.71
C ARG A 333 -7.47 1.28 31.92
N ARG A 334 -8.69 0.79 31.74
CA ARG A 334 -9.43 0.14 32.81
C ARG A 334 -8.69 -1.10 33.32
N GLN A 335 -8.16 -1.94 32.41
CA GLN A 335 -7.38 -3.11 32.77
C GLN A 335 -6.07 -2.75 33.50
N HIS A 336 -5.40 -1.68 33.08
CA HIS A 336 -4.18 -1.22 33.72
C HIS A 336 -4.44 -0.71 35.15
N SER A 337 -5.48 0.11 35.33
CA SER A 337 -5.87 0.65 36.64
C SER A 337 -6.30 -0.47 37.64
N GLN A 338 -6.89 -1.56 37.15
CA GLN A 338 -7.24 -2.71 37.99
C GLN A 338 -6.00 -3.50 38.45
N LYS A 339 -4.99 -3.64 37.58
CA LYS A 339 -3.73 -4.32 37.92
C LYS A 339 -2.85 -3.54 38.89
N THR A 340 -2.95 -2.22 38.92
CA THR A 340 -2.19 -1.37 39.83
C THR A 340 -2.83 -1.29 41.23
N LYS A 341 -4.12 -1.66 41.34
CA LYS A 341 -4.86 -1.69 42.61
C LYS A 341 -4.88 -3.07 43.29
N ALA A 342 -4.52 -4.13 42.58
CA ALA A 342 -4.34 -5.49 43.08
C ALA A 342 -2.87 -5.79 43.38
#